data_a8e170e9b271b77287398b6da47e3c46
#
_entry.id   a8e170e9b271b77287398b6da47e3c46
#
_cell.length_a   1.000
_cell.length_b   1.000
_cell.length_c   1.000
_cell.angle_alpha   90.00
_cell.angle_beta   90.00
_cell.angle_gamma   90.00
#
_symmetry.space_group_name_H-M   'P 1'
#
loop_
_entity.id
_entity.type
_entity.pdbx_description
1 polymer ?
#
loop_
_entity_poly.entity_id
_entity_poly.type
_entity_poly.pdbx_seq_one_letter_code
_entity_poly.pdbx_strand_id
1 'polypeptide(L)'
;MTLNGIQQQNSILSRKVSFHVSPSDSLGERWPIDQARTIHKLNLPKTTVNMSKEKERWPHLTDLDLPFIDGSRVTVLLGADAFDVIVPLEIRTGPKGTLRAVRTALGSTVTSHFPGPVNEGTNYAMKTHVSSPDEDLRRQVQSWWETESFGCKFAAETSKTSKPSTTRKVGDRYQTSLLWKDPNPQLPNNHVVAEKQLYSLEKRLAHDPGLARAYRDTISNNLEKGYCKKLSSKEASTPVKRQWFLPHHPVINPNKPGKVRRVLNAASSYKGTSLNDQLLTGPNLLNSLIGILMRFREERVALSAEIESMLSQVVVPAEDQTVLRFLWREHQSSAPDVYQYCRHIFGAKSSPTSVNYVLRQTAEDNFREFPKAAETVLLHFYMDDLFTSEESEDMALETHVNLTKLLLRGGFRLTKWCSSSREVLTRIPH
;
A
#
# COMPACT_ATOMS: atom_id res chain seq x y z
N MET A 1 -19.44 15.52 -11.84
CA MET A 1 -19.08 14.40 -10.96
C MET A 1 -18.28 13.38 -11.75
N THR A 2 -17.13 13.00 -11.26
CA THR A 2 -16.31 11.95 -11.90
C THR A 2 -16.52 10.67 -11.13
N LEU A 3 -16.98 9.62 -11.78
CA LEU A 3 -17.08 8.28 -11.22
C LEU A 3 -15.81 7.51 -11.60
N ASN A 4 -15.02 7.14 -10.62
CA ASN A 4 -13.86 6.31 -10.81
C ASN A 4 -14.23 4.85 -10.51
N GLY A 5 -14.49 4.08 -11.55
CA GLY A 5 -14.48 2.62 -11.45
C GLY A 5 -13.04 2.09 -11.50
N ILE A 6 -12.84 0.84 -11.11
CA ILE A 6 -11.50 0.21 -11.05
C ILE A 6 -10.77 0.23 -12.42
N GLN A 7 -11.46 0.50 -13.52
CA GLN A 7 -10.90 0.49 -14.88
C GLN A 7 -11.20 1.71 -15.77
N GLN A 8 -12.07 2.63 -15.38
CA GLN A 8 -12.40 3.81 -16.22
C GLN A 8 -12.82 5.02 -15.39
N GLN A 9 -12.29 6.20 -15.78
CA GLN A 9 -12.76 7.51 -15.30
C GLN A 9 -13.82 8.04 -16.27
N ASN A 10 -15.06 8.16 -15.80
CA ASN A 10 -16.13 8.78 -16.57
C ASN A 10 -16.66 10.01 -15.84
N SER A 11 -16.68 11.16 -16.50
CA SER A 11 -17.35 12.37 -16.00
C SER A 11 -18.84 12.30 -16.33
N ILE A 12 -19.69 12.36 -15.29
CA ILE A 12 -21.15 12.26 -15.43
C ILE A 12 -21.80 13.49 -14.85
N LEU A 13 -22.77 14.06 -15.58
CA LEU A 13 -23.66 15.06 -15.02
C LEU A 13 -24.50 14.46 -13.89
N SER A 14 -24.40 15.06 -12.70
CA SER A 14 -25.03 14.57 -11.49
C SER A 14 -25.64 15.71 -10.70
N ARG A 15 -26.84 15.51 -10.14
CA ARG A 15 -27.47 16.43 -9.20
C ARG A 15 -27.30 15.96 -7.78
N LYS A 16 -27.18 16.88 -6.83
CA LYS A 16 -27.33 16.59 -5.40
C LYS A 16 -28.82 16.51 -5.08
N VAL A 17 -29.17 15.48 -4.33
CA VAL A 17 -30.55 15.28 -3.85
C VAL A 17 -30.49 14.81 -2.38
N SER A 18 -31.52 15.16 -1.61
CA SER A 18 -31.74 14.61 -0.27
C SER A 18 -33.09 13.88 -0.28
N PHE A 19 -33.14 12.74 0.37
CA PHE A 19 -34.36 11.93 0.49
C PHE A 19 -34.34 11.13 1.77
N HIS A 20 -35.45 10.48 2.09
CA HIS A 20 -35.55 9.60 3.26
C HIS A 20 -35.67 8.16 2.79
N VAL A 21 -35.08 7.25 3.55
CA VAL A 21 -35.25 5.80 3.41
C VAL A 21 -35.98 5.26 4.63
N SER A 22 -36.79 4.23 4.43
CA SER A 22 -37.50 3.53 5.52
C SER A 22 -37.56 2.04 5.20
N PRO A 23 -37.71 1.16 6.21
CA PRO A 23 -38.03 -0.23 5.97
C PRO A 23 -39.32 -0.37 5.13
N SER A 24 -39.38 -1.43 4.32
CA SER A 24 -40.55 -1.69 3.46
C SER A 24 -41.79 -2.14 4.25
N ASP A 25 -41.59 -2.62 5.45
CA ASP A 25 -42.59 -3.23 6.33
C ASP A 25 -43.06 -2.33 7.48
N SER A 26 -42.50 -1.15 7.65
CA SER A 26 -42.85 -0.22 8.72
C SER A 26 -43.08 1.21 8.21
N LEU A 27 -44.18 1.81 8.67
CA LEU A 27 -44.52 3.22 8.42
C LEU A 27 -43.83 4.20 9.42
N GLY A 28 -42.93 3.69 10.27
CA GLY A 28 -42.49 4.43 11.47
C GLY A 28 -41.22 5.27 11.28
N GLU A 29 -40.09 4.70 11.08
CA GLU A 29 -38.81 5.39 11.08
C GLU A 29 -38.37 5.77 9.67
N ARG A 30 -38.04 7.05 9.49
CA ARG A 30 -37.47 7.59 8.24
C ARG A 30 -36.08 8.13 8.51
N TRP A 31 -35.10 7.61 7.78
CA TRP A 31 -33.71 8.01 7.90
C TRP A 31 -33.34 8.98 6.80
N PRO A 32 -32.84 10.19 7.12
CA PRO A 32 -32.43 11.14 6.09
C PRO A 32 -31.14 10.71 5.41
N ILE A 33 -31.12 10.81 4.09
CA ILE A 33 -29.92 10.63 3.26
C ILE A 33 -29.65 11.96 2.58
N ASP A 34 -28.63 12.65 3.06
CA ASP A 34 -28.26 13.97 2.55
C ASP A 34 -27.15 13.88 1.49
N GLN A 35 -27.19 14.86 0.58
CA GLN A 35 -26.16 15.01 -0.45
C GLN A 35 -25.98 13.81 -1.39
N ALA A 36 -26.94 12.91 -1.50
CA ALA A 36 -26.91 11.83 -2.46
C ALA A 36 -26.73 12.34 -3.90
N ARG A 37 -26.10 11.55 -4.74
CA ARG A 37 -25.80 11.91 -6.13
C ARG A 37 -26.64 11.10 -7.09
N THR A 38 -27.30 11.79 -8.03
CA THR A 38 -28.02 11.10 -9.10
C THR A 38 -27.06 10.65 -10.20
N ILE A 39 -27.28 9.44 -10.70
CA ILE A 39 -26.60 8.91 -11.90
C ILE A 39 -27.63 8.33 -12.85
N HIS A 40 -27.33 8.36 -14.15
CA HIS A 40 -28.30 7.91 -15.16
C HIS A 40 -28.58 6.41 -15.07
N LYS A 41 -27.55 5.59 -14.73
CA LYS A 41 -27.67 4.15 -14.62
C LYS A 41 -26.66 3.59 -13.62
N LEU A 42 -27.14 2.76 -12.69
CA LEU A 42 -26.28 1.95 -11.82
C LEU A 42 -25.87 0.68 -12.59
N ASN A 43 -24.57 0.57 -12.91
CA ASN A 43 -24.02 -0.64 -13.54
C ASN A 43 -23.68 -1.68 -12.46
N LEU A 44 -24.70 -2.25 -11.84
CA LEU A 44 -24.55 -3.32 -10.86
C LEU A 44 -24.89 -4.67 -11.50
N PRO A 45 -24.29 -5.79 -11.00
CA PRO A 45 -24.69 -7.12 -11.40
C PRO A 45 -26.18 -7.32 -11.14
N LYS A 46 -26.91 -7.80 -12.12
CA LYS A 46 -28.33 -8.13 -12.00
C LYS A 46 -28.48 -9.53 -11.42
N THR A 47 -28.37 -9.64 -10.12
CA THR A 47 -28.57 -10.91 -9.43
C THR A 47 -29.96 -10.96 -8.83
N THR A 48 -30.77 -11.89 -9.27
CA THR A 48 -32.12 -12.17 -8.71
C THR A 48 -32.01 -13.41 -7.81
N VAL A 49 -32.45 -13.27 -6.57
CA VAL A 49 -32.40 -14.35 -5.58
C VAL A 49 -33.82 -14.70 -5.14
N ASN A 50 -34.20 -15.95 -5.35
CA ASN A 50 -35.46 -16.47 -4.85
C ASN A 50 -35.31 -16.94 -3.38
N MET A 51 -35.67 -16.06 -2.46
CA MET A 51 -35.49 -16.29 -1.04
C MET A 51 -36.34 -17.44 -0.49
N SER A 52 -37.49 -17.78 -1.10
CA SER A 52 -38.29 -18.92 -0.69
C SER A 52 -37.53 -20.25 -0.91
N LYS A 53 -36.86 -20.37 -2.05
CA LYS A 53 -36.01 -21.56 -2.33
C LYS A 53 -34.77 -21.63 -1.43
N GLU A 54 -34.16 -20.46 -1.12
CA GLU A 54 -33.01 -20.42 -0.24
C GLU A 54 -33.39 -20.74 1.22
N LYS A 55 -34.57 -20.33 1.69
CA LYS A 55 -35.08 -20.72 3.02
C LYS A 55 -35.26 -22.22 3.15
N GLU A 56 -35.77 -22.89 2.15
CA GLU A 56 -35.90 -24.36 2.13
C GLU A 56 -34.56 -25.08 2.23
N ARG A 57 -33.53 -24.48 1.61
CA ARG A 57 -32.18 -25.03 1.58
C ARG A 57 -31.40 -24.77 2.88
N TRP A 58 -31.71 -23.68 3.62
CA TRP A 58 -30.98 -23.25 4.78
C TRP A 58 -31.84 -23.09 6.02
N PRO A 59 -31.94 -24.15 6.90
CA PRO A 59 -32.84 -24.17 8.06
C PRO A 59 -32.71 -22.97 8.99
N HIS A 60 -31.52 -22.38 9.16
CA HIS A 60 -31.30 -21.20 10.01
C HIS A 60 -31.89 -19.90 9.45
N LEU A 61 -32.44 -19.91 8.24
CA LEU A 61 -33.11 -18.78 7.60
C LEU A 61 -34.63 -18.92 7.52
N THR A 62 -35.18 -20.05 7.94
CA THR A 62 -36.58 -20.43 7.68
C THR A 62 -37.59 -19.49 8.36
N ASP A 63 -37.30 -19.06 9.59
CA ASP A 63 -38.13 -18.17 10.40
C ASP A 63 -37.98 -16.69 10.11
N LEU A 64 -37.01 -16.31 9.26
CA LEU A 64 -36.76 -14.89 8.94
C LEU A 64 -37.69 -14.40 7.82
N ASP A 65 -38.21 -13.20 7.98
CA ASP A 65 -38.86 -12.50 6.87
C ASP A 65 -37.78 -11.83 5.99
N LEU A 66 -37.54 -12.46 4.83
CA LEU A 66 -36.52 -12.02 3.89
C LEU A 66 -37.20 -11.60 2.59
N PRO A 67 -36.98 -10.38 2.11
CA PRO A 67 -37.61 -9.87 0.91
C PRO A 67 -37.10 -10.61 -0.34
N PHE A 68 -37.91 -10.62 -1.39
CA PHE A 68 -37.50 -11.06 -2.73
C PHE A 68 -36.47 -10.05 -3.26
N ILE A 69 -35.28 -10.55 -3.63
CA ILE A 69 -34.19 -9.73 -4.17
C ILE A 69 -34.25 -9.75 -5.69
N ASP A 70 -34.69 -8.64 -6.28
CA ASP A 70 -34.62 -8.40 -7.72
C ASP A 70 -33.54 -7.38 -8.04
N GLY A 71 -32.36 -7.85 -8.42
CA GLY A 71 -31.20 -7.01 -8.76
C GLY A 71 -31.43 -6.09 -9.97
N SER A 72 -32.49 -6.33 -10.77
CA SER A 72 -32.86 -5.43 -11.88
C SER A 72 -33.48 -4.12 -11.41
N ARG A 73 -34.00 -4.08 -10.17
CA ARG A 73 -34.70 -2.93 -9.56
C ARG A 73 -33.86 -2.12 -8.58
N VAL A 74 -32.57 -2.39 -8.46
CA VAL A 74 -31.70 -1.61 -7.56
C VAL A 74 -31.56 -0.19 -8.12
N THR A 75 -32.04 0.79 -7.36
CA THR A 75 -32.07 2.21 -7.74
C THR A 75 -31.24 3.09 -6.82
N VAL A 76 -30.85 2.61 -5.63
CA VAL A 76 -30.08 3.34 -4.64
C VAL A 76 -28.89 2.49 -4.22
N LEU A 77 -27.72 3.12 -4.10
CA LEU A 77 -26.52 2.55 -3.51
C LEU A 77 -26.15 3.41 -2.30
N LEU A 78 -26.18 2.82 -1.10
CA LEU A 78 -25.78 3.46 0.16
C LEU A 78 -24.32 3.14 0.44
N GLY A 79 -23.54 4.15 0.75
CA GLY A 79 -22.13 4.04 1.11
C GLY A 79 -21.89 4.07 2.63
N ALA A 80 -20.63 4.12 3.03
CA ALA A 80 -20.22 4.18 4.42
C ALA A 80 -20.63 5.50 5.12
N ASP A 81 -21.00 6.52 4.38
CA ASP A 81 -21.58 7.77 4.84
C ASP A 81 -23.03 7.62 5.38
N ALA A 82 -23.72 6.53 5.00
CA ALA A 82 -25.02 6.15 5.52
C ALA A 82 -24.92 5.02 6.58
N PHE A 83 -23.86 5.03 7.39
CA PHE A 83 -23.52 3.94 8.33
C PHE A 83 -24.66 3.56 9.28
N ASP A 84 -25.37 4.55 9.84
CA ASP A 84 -26.47 4.32 10.79
C ASP A 84 -27.60 3.49 10.21
N VAL A 85 -27.75 3.51 8.88
CA VAL A 85 -28.81 2.79 8.17
C VAL A 85 -28.39 1.39 7.71
N ILE A 86 -27.08 1.20 7.44
CA ILE A 86 -26.54 -0.06 6.87
C ILE A 86 -25.80 -0.91 7.90
N VAL A 87 -25.53 -0.40 9.11
CA VAL A 87 -24.84 -1.15 10.17
C VAL A 87 -25.63 -2.41 10.52
N PRO A 88 -24.99 -3.57 10.63
CA PRO A 88 -25.65 -4.79 11.11
C PRO A 88 -26.08 -4.65 12.56
N LEU A 89 -27.38 -4.70 12.81
CA LEU A 89 -27.97 -4.73 14.16
C LEU A 89 -28.03 -6.16 14.70
N GLU A 90 -28.18 -7.14 13.80
CA GLU A 90 -28.21 -8.55 14.13
C GLU A 90 -27.61 -9.34 12.97
N ILE A 91 -26.81 -10.37 13.27
CA ILE A 91 -26.24 -11.27 12.28
C ILE A 91 -26.59 -12.70 12.67
N ARG A 92 -27.26 -13.43 11.76
CA ARG A 92 -27.55 -14.84 11.93
C ARG A 92 -26.67 -15.68 10.99
N THR A 93 -25.88 -16.57 11.57
CA THR A 93 -24.93 -17.42 10.85
C THR A 93 -25.36 -18.86 10.91
N GLY A 94 -25.16 -19.57 9.81
CA GLY A 94 -25.26 -21.04 9.73
C GLY A 94 -23.88 -21.69 9.67
N PRO A 95 -23.80 -22.97 9.31
CA PRO A 95 -22.54 -23.68 9.08
C PRO A 95 -21.61 -22.95 8.11
N LYS A 96 -20.30 -23.24 8.18
CA LYS A 96 -19.30 -22.61 7.30
C LYS A 96 -19.65 -22.80 5.82
N GLY A 97 -19.66 -21.71 5.07
CA GLY A 97 -20.00 -21.73 3.63
C GLY A 97 -21.49 -21.53 3.30
N THR A 98 -22.34 -21.29 4.31
CA THR A 98 -23.77 -21.03 4.10
C THR A 98 -24.08 -19.53 4.01
N LEU A 99 -25.28 -19.18 3.55
CA LEU A 99 -25.78 -17.81 3.58
C LEU A 99 -25.90 -17.31 5.03
N ARG A 100 -25.65 -16.03 5.23
CA ARG A 100 -25.85 -15.33 6.50
C ARG A 100 -26.96 -14.33 6.33
N ALA A 101 -27.85 -14.25 7.31
CA ALA A 101 -28.83 -13.16 7.36
C ALA A 101 -28.25 -12.00 8.17
N VAL A 102 -28.55 -10.79 7.71
CA VAL A 102 -28.15 -9.53 8.35
C VAL A 102 -29.38 -8.66 8.48
N ARG A 103 -29.66 -8.19 9.69
CA ARG A 103 -30.71 -7.19 9.94
C ARG A 103 -30.07 -5.83 10.15
N THR A 104 -30.55 -4.84 9.42
CA THR A 104 -30.16 -3.44 9.52
C THR A 104 -31.38 -2.59 9.89
N ALA A 105 -31.21 -1.28 10.03
CA ALA A 105 -32.33 -0.34 10.20
C ALA A 105 -33.36 -0.38 9.05
N LEU A 106 -32.96 -0.84 7.87
CA LEU A 106 -33.83 -0.95 6.67
C LEU A 106 -34.50 -2.32 6.52
N GLY A 107 -34.28 -3.26 7.45
CA GLY A 107 -34.84 -4.60 7.39
C GLY A 107 -33.78 -5.69 7.22
N SER A 108 -34.24 -6.90 6.97
CA SER A 108 -33.41 -8.10 6.88
C SER A 108 -32.97 -8.40 5.44
N THR A 109 -31.74 -8.79 5.26
CA THR A 109 -31.16 -9.21 3.99
C THR A 109 -30.22 -10.39 4.18
N VAL A 110 -29.73 -10.96 3.09
CA VAL A 110 -28.71 -12.03 3.13
C VAL A 110 -27.39 -11.55 2.54
N THR A 111 -26.31 -12.03 3.11
CA THR A 111 -24.94 -11.80 2.62
C THR A 111 -24.17 -13.10 2.63
N SER A 112 -23.46 -13.42 1.59
CA SER A 112 -22.41 -14.44 1.46
C SER A 112 -22.08 -14.68 0.00
N HIS A 113 -21.16 -15.61 -0.28
CA HIS A 113 -20.96 -16.16 -1.60
C HIS A 113 -22.11 -17.09 -1.95
N PHE A 114 -22.90 -16.76 -2.98
CA PHE A 114 -23.86 -17.68 -3.54
C PHE A 114 -23.11 -18.76 -4.32
N PRO A 115 -23.33 -20.05 -4.06
CA PRO A 115 -22.80 -21.12 -4.89
C PRO A 115 -23.59 -21.16 -6.24
N GLY A 116 -23.11 -20.37 -7.17
CA GLY A 116 -23.55 -20.41 -8.58
C GLY A 116 -22.32 -20.63 -9.47
N PRO A 117 -22.49 -20.94 -10.77
CA PRO A 117 -21.38 -21.00 -11.69
C PRO A 117 -20.63 -19.67 -11.58
N VAL A 118 -19.36 -19.75 -11.24
CA VAL A 118 -18.47 -18.59 -11.06
C VAL A 118 -18.27 -17.95 -12.42
N ASN A 119 -19.18 -17.05 -12.81
CA ASN A 119 -18.78 -15.96 -13.67
C ASN A 119 -17.92 -15.06 -12.80
N GLU A 120 -16.68 -14.89 -13.15
CA GLU A 120 -15.70 -14.07 -12.46
C GLU A 120 -16.34 -12.73 -12.07
N GLY A 121 -16.85 -12.66 -10.84
CA GLY A 121 -17.55 -11.50 -10.31
C GLY A 121 -16.54 -10.43 -10.01
N THR A 122 -16.47 -9.44 -10.88
CA THR A 122 -15.70 -8.22 -10.63
C THR A 122 -16.32 -7.50 -9.45
N ASN A 123 -15.62 -7.45 -8.32
CA ASN A 123 -15.99 -6.62 -7.18
C ASN A 123 -15.83 -5.15 -7.58
N TYR A 124 -16.94 -4.45 -7.72
CA TYR A 124 -16.92 -3.01 -8.01
C TYR A 124 -16.91 -2.21 -6.72
N ALA A 125 -15.78 -1.57 -6.41
CA ALA A 125 -15.75 -0.46 -5.45
C ALA A 125 -15.95 0.84 -6.23
N MET A 126 -17.06 1.55 -6.01
CA MET A 126 -17.30 2.87 -6.58
C MET A 126 -16.84 3.94 -5.60
N LYS A 127 -15.87 4.76 -6.02
CA LYS A 127 -15.45 5.96 -5.31
C LYS A 127 -16.02 7.19 -6.03
N THR A 128 -16.88 7.94 -5.36
CA THR A 128 -17.44 9.18 -5.90
C THR A 128 -16.60 10.37 -5.44
N HIS A 129 -16.07 11.15 -6.37
CA HIS A 129 -15.40 12.43 -6.10
C HIS A 129 -16.30 13.60 -6.42
N VAL A 130 -16.39 14.54 -5.50
CA VAL A 130 -17.03 15.84 -5.69
C VAL A 130 -15.92 16.87 -5.82
N SER A 131 -15.85 17.55 -6.96
CA SER A 131 -14.95 18.70 -7.12
C SER A 131 -15.40 19.85 -6.20
N SER A 132 -14.58 20.17 -5.21
CA SER A 132 -14.67 21.35 -4.36
C SER A 132 -13.34 22.11 -4.42
N PRO A 133 -13.26 23.37 -3.95
CA PRO A 133 -11.99 24.12 -3.91
C PRO A 133 -10.83 23.44 -3.19
N ASP A 134 -11.12 22.39 -2.39
CA ASP A 134 -10.12 21.51 -1.76
C ASP A 134 -9.54 20.44 -2.71
N GLU A 135 -9.88 20.47 -3.99
CA GLU A 135 -9.48 19.42 -4.96
C GLU A 135 -7.98 19.40 -5.20
N ASP A 136 -7.31 20.54 -5.12
CA ASP A 136 -5.86 20.61 -5.22
C ASP A 136 -5.18 20.00 -3.98
N LEU A 137 -5.74 20.19 -2.80
CA LEU A 137 -5.27 19.58 -1.56
C LEU A 137 -5.55 18.05 -1.59
N ARG A 138 -6.72 17.65 -2.07
CA ARG A 138 -7.06 16.23 -2.24
C ARG A 138 -6.25 15.56 -3.33
N ARG A 139 -5.96 16.22 -4.46
CA ARG A 139 -5.03 15.73 -5.47
C ARG A 139 -3.62 15.61 -4.92
N GLN A 140 -3.16 16.58 -4.12
CA GLN A 140 -1.87 16.50 -3.45
C GLN A 140 -1.84 15.35 -2.43
N VAL A 141 -2.90 15.16 -1.64
CA VAL A 141 -3.04 14.04 -0.69
C VAL A 141 -3.19 12.72 -1.45
N GLN A 142 -3.92 12.66 -2.53
CA GLN A 142 -4.08 11.44 -3.33
C GLN A 142 -2.81 11.11 -4.12
N SER A 143 -2.11 12.11 -4.69
CA SER A 143 -0.80 11.91 -5.28
C SER A 143 0.23 11.52 -4.20
N TRP A 144 0.04 11.98 -2.96
CA TRP A 144 0.87 11.62 -1.81
C TRP A 144 0.58 10.19 -1.34
N TRP A 145 -0.69 9.77 -1.26
CA TRP A 145 -1.09 8.38 -1.05
C TRP A 145 -0.65 7.47 -2.19
N GLU A 146 -0.79 7.92 -3.43
CA GLU A 146 -0.29 7.20 -4.60
C GLU A 146 1.24 7.19 -4.65
N THR A 147 1.90 8.18 -4.04
CA THR A 147 3.36 8.26 -3.90
C THR A 147 3.87 7.45 -2.69
N GLU A 148 3.10 7.29 -1.62
CA GLU A 148 3.44 6.37 -0.50
C GLU A 148 3.02 4.93 -0.77
N SER A 149 1.92 4.68 -1.44
CA SER A 149 1.49 3.35 -1.91
C SER A 149 2.12 2.94 -3.23
N PHE A 150 3.10 3.69 -3.72
CA PHE A 150 3.82 3.55 -4.97
C PHE A 150 3.35 2.40 -5.85
N GLY A 151 2.38 2.71 -6.74
CA GLY A 151 2.16 1.90 -7.94
C GLY A 151 1.78 0.45 -7.72
N CYS A 152 1.43 0.02 -6.54
CA CYS A 152 0.85 -1.28 -6.28
C CYS A 152 -0.62 -1.30 -6.73
N LYS A 153 -0.91 -0.88 -7.96
CA LYS A 153 -2.02 -1.45 -8.70
C LYS A 153 -1.58 -2.86 -9.04
N PHE A 154 -1.91 -3.78 -8.15
CA PHE A 154 -1.78 -5.20 -8.45
C PHE A 154 -2.75 -5.48 -9.60
N ALA A 155 -2.27 -5.38 -10.82
CA ALA A 155 -2.91 -6.04 -11.93
C ALA A 155 -2.89 -7.52 -11.56
N ALA A 156 -4.04 -8.17 -11.57
CA ALA A 156 -4.15 -9.62 -11.53
C ALA A 156 -3.61 -10.15 -12.87
N GLU A 157 -2.31 -9.99 -13.08
CA GLU A 157 -1.60 -10.76 -14.08
C GLU A 157 -1.29 -12.11 -13.42
N THR A 158 -2.11 -13.09 -13.77
CA THR A 158 -1.75 -14.51 -13.72
C THR A 158 -0.42 -14.69 -14.43
N SER A 159 0.67 -14.46 -13.76
CA SER A 159 2.00 -14.75 -14.28
C SER A 159 2.75 -15.59 -13.27
N LYS A 160 3.22 -16.69 -13.81
CA LYS A 160 4.21 -17.61 -13.29
C LYS A 160 5.08 -16.95 -12.22
N THR A 161 4.99 -17.47 -11.02
CA THR A 161 5.76 -17.16 -9.82
C THR A 161 7.24 -16.99 -10.12
N SER A 162 7.68 -15.81 -10.51
CA SER A 162 9.09 -15.50 -10.48
C SER A 162 9.43 -15.02 -9.05
N LYS A 163 9.72 -16.00 -8.17
CA LYS A 163 10.49 -15.71 -6.95
C LYS A 163 11.75 -14.95 -7.40
N PRO A 164 12.22 -13.94 -6.65
CA PRO A 164 13.51 -13.32 -6.93
C PRO A 164 14.58 -14.39 -6.85
N SER A 165 14.90 -15.03 -7.98
CA SER A 165 15.84 -16.17 -8.09
C SER A 165 17.28 -15.81 -7.71
N THR A 166 17.54 -14.53 -7.41
CA THR A 166 18.87 -13.96 -7.15
C THR A 166 19.05 -13.48 -5.71
N THR A 167 18.11 -13.80 -4.80
CA THR A 167 18.23 -13.39 -3.40
C THR A 167 19.32 -14.20 -2.70
N ARG A 168 20.29 -13.50 -2.12
CA ARG A 168 21.40 -14.09 -1.36
C ARG A 168 21.78 -13.23 -0.17
N LYS A 169 22.35 -13.84 0.86
CA LYS A 169 22.90 -13.11 2.00
C LYS A 169 24.29 -12.58 1.68
N VAL A 170 24.54 -11.30 1.97
CA VAL A 170 25.83 -10.61 1.78
C VAL A 170 26.15 -9.86 3.06
N GLY A 171 27.06 -10.41 3.86
CA GLY A 171 27.33 -9.91 5.21
C GLY A 171 26.11 -10.07 6.13
N ASP A 172 25.72 -8.98 6.76
CA ASP A 172 24.56 -8.89 7.66
C ASP A 172 23.23 -8.60 6.95
N ARG A 173 23.23 -8.48 5.61
CA ARG A 173 22.07 -8.09 4.80
C ARG A 173 21.78 -9.06 3.69
N TYR A 174 20.58 -8.97 3.15
CA TYR A 174 20.23 -9.65 1.90
C TYR A 174 20.44 -8.73 0.70
N GLN A 175 20.81 -9.35 -0.40
CA GLN A 175 20.90 -8.75 -1.72
C GLN A 175 19.87 -9.41 -2.63
N THR A 176 19.10 -8.60 -3.38
CA THR A 176 18.18 -9.09 -4.39
C THR A 176 18.09 -8.12 -5.57
N SER A 177 17.93 -8.67 -6.78
CA SER A 177 17.85 -7.90 -8.02
C SER A 177 16.54 -7.14 -8.15
N LEU A 178 16.53 -6.13 -9.03
CA LEU A 178 15.29 -5.57 -9.55
C LEU A 178 14.56 -6.65 -10.38
N LEU A 179 13.23 -6.62 -10.37
CA LEU A 179 12.43 -7.58 -11.12
C LEU A 179 12.26 -7.10 -12.57
N TRP A 180 13.18 -7.46 -13.43
CA TRP A 180 13.17 -7.06 -14.83
C TRP A 180 12.11 -7.83 -15.64
N LYS A 181 11.40 -7.14 -16.55
CA LYS A 181 10.53 -7.77 -17.55
C LYS A 181 11.33 -8.54 -18.59
N ASP A 182 12.46 -7.95 -18.99
CA ASP A 182 13.41 -8.52 -19.93
C ASP A 182 14.81 -8.57 -19.29
N PRO A 183 15.56 -9.67 -19.39
CA PRO A 183 16.97 -9.74 -18.94
C PRO A 183 17.87 -8.68 -19.58
N ASN A 184 17.52 -8.16 -20.77
CA ASN A 184 18.26 -7.15 -21.50
C ASN A 184 17.40 -5.91 -21.84
N PRO A 185 16.91 -5.16 -20.82
CA PRO A 185 16.02 -4.04 -21.06
C PRO A 185 16.72 -2.95 -21.89
N GLN A 186 16.00 -2.39 -22.87
CA GLN A 186 16.47 -1.27 -23.66
C GLN A 186 16.16 0.05 -22.96
N LEU A 187 17.16 0.63 -22.34
CA LEU A 187 17.07 1.92 -21.64
C LEU A 187 17.89 2.97 -22.39
N PRO A 188 17.26 3.96 -23.02
CA PRO A 188 17.98 5.07 -23.64
C PRO A 188 18.65 5.93 -22.55
N ASN A 189 19.81 6.52 -22.87
CA ASN A 189 20.49 7.41 -21.94
C ASN A 189 19.65 8.70 -21.72
N ASN A 190 19.05 8.82 -20.53
CA ASN A 190 18.18 9.92 -20.14
C ASN A 190 18.89 11.03 -19.36
N HIS A 191 20.23 11.08 -19.35
CA HIS A 191 21.03 12.07 -18.59
C HIS A 191 20.54 13.50 -18.81
N VAL A 192 20.31 13.90 -20.06
CA VAL A 192 19.88 15.27 -20.41
C VAL A 192 18.56 15.66 -19.75
N VAL A 193 17.61 14.71 -19.62
CA VAL A 193 16.32 14.98 -18.97
C VAL A 193 16.49 15.06 -17.46
N ALA A 194 17.30 14.17 -16.88
CA ALA A 194 17.59 14.21 -15.44
C ALA A 194 18.30 15.52 -15.04
N GLU A 195 19.20 16.00 -15.88
CA GLU A 195 19.91 17.28 -15.69
C GLU A 195 18.95 18.48 -15.77
N LYS A 196 18.07 18.53 -16.76
CA LYS A 196 17.04 19.59 -16.86
C LYS A 196 16.13 19.61 -15.64
N GLN A 197 15.76 18.44 -15.11
CA GLN A 197 14.93 18.37 -13.91
C GLN A 197 15.71 18.77 -12.65
N LEU A 198 17.01 18.45 -12.57
CA LEU A 198 17.87 18.98 -11.51
C LEU A 198 17.91 20.52 -11.52
N TYR A 199 18.10 21.16 -12.66
CA TYR A 199 18.07 22.63 -12.76
C TYR A 199 16.73 23.23 -12.32
N SER A 200 15.62 22.57 -12.63
CA SER A 200 14.29 23.02 -12.16
C SER A 200 14.16 22.88 -10.63
N LEU A 201 14.68 21.80 -10.07
CA LEU A 201 14.74 21.59 -8.63
C LEU A 201 15.61 22.65 -7.94
N GLU A 202 16.78 22.93 -8.48
CA GLU A 202 17.71 23.95 -7.94
C GLU A 202 17.09 25.33 -7.90
N LYS A 203 16.36 25.73 -8.95
CA LYS A 203 15.60 26.98 -8.96
C LYS A 203 14.59 27.03 -7.81
N ARG A 204 13.85 25.94 -7.57
CA ARG A 204 12.92 25.85 -6.45
C ARG A 204 13.62 25.96 -5.10
N LEU A 205 14.74 25.25 -4.92
CA LEU A 205 15.53 25.27 -3.69
C LEU A 205 16.17 26.63 -3.42
N ALA A 206 16.52 27.40 -4.46
CA ALA A 206 17.05 28.74 -4.32
C ALA A 206 16.04 29.75 -3.73
N HIS A 207 14.74 29.52 -3.93
CA HIS A 207 13.67 30.36 -3.38
C HIS A 207 13.31 29.99 -1.92
N ASP A 208 13.75 28.84 -1.42
CA ASP A 208 13.46 28.37 -0.06
C ASP A 208 14.72 27.77 0.59
N PRO A 209 15.51 28.62 1.30
CA PRO A 209 16.74 28.17 1.96
C PRO A 209 16.53 27.09 3.03
N GLY A 210 15.37 27.09 3.71
CA GLY A 210 15.01 26.06 4.69
C GLY A 210 14.83 24.71 4.04
N LEU A 211 14.04 24.66 2.95
CA LEU A 211 13.87 23.48 2.15
C LEU A 211 15.19 23.00 1.54
N ALA A 212 16.03 23.93 1.06
CA ALA A 212 17.33 23.60 0.47
C ALA A 212 18.27 22.92 1.47
N ARG A 213 18.28 23.38 2.72
CA ARG A 213 19.07 22.77 3.80
C ARG A 213 18.54 21.37 4.11
N ALA A 214 17.27 21.26 4.44
CA ALA A 214 16.64 19.98 4.75
C ALA A 214 16.77 18.95 3.61
N TYR A 215 16.75 19.41 2.36
CA TYR A 215 16.94 18.54 1.19
C TYR A 215 18.40 18.04 1.09
N ARG A 216 19.40 18.90 1.28
CA ARG A 216 20.83 18.50 1.35
C ARG A 216 21.05 17.48 2.47
N ASP A 217 20.46 17.72 3.64
CA ASP A 217 20.57 16.81 4.78
C ASP A 217 20.04 15.40 4.45
N THR A 218 19.00 15.28 3.63
CA THR A 218 18.53 13.96 3.17
C THR A 218 19.55 13.22 2.32
N ILE A 219 20.32 13.93 1.51
CA ILE A 219 21.37 13.34 0.66
C ILE A 219 22.56 12.93 1.51
N SER A 220 23.04 13.82 2.38
CA SER A 220 24.16 13.56 3.31
C SER A 220 23.87 12.37 4.21
N ASN A 221 22.68 12.30 4.80
CA ASN A 221 22.25 11.16 5.62
C ASN A 221 22.23 9.83 4.85
N ASN A 222 21.81 9.86 3.57
CA ASN A 222 21.84 8.62 2.74
C ASN A 222 23.28 8.21 2.37
N LEU A 223 24.19 9.15 2.23
CA LEU A 223 25.62 8.87 2.03
C LEU A 223 26.24 8.27 3.30
N GLU A 224 26.01 8.89 4.46
CA GLU A 224 26.49 8.43 5.76
C GLU A 224 26.00 7.04 6.10
N LYS A 225 24.70 6.74 5.82
CA LYS A 225 24.12 5.42 6.02
C LYS A 225 24.54 4.38 4.96
N GLY A 226 25.32 4.78 3.95
CA GLY A 226 25.74 3.91 2.85
C GLY A 226 24.60 3.40 1.98
N TYR A 227 23.48 4.16 1.89
CA TYR A 227 22.38 3.84 0.98
C TYR A 227 22.68 4.22 -0.45
N CYS A 228 23.47 5.26 -0.64
CA CYS A 228 24.00 5.67 -1.93
C CYS A 228 25.47 6.08 -1.80
N LYS A 229 26.16 6.19 -2.94
CA LYS A 229 27.54 6.68 -3.03
C LYS A 229 27.68 7.72 -4.13
N LYS A 230 28.62 8.65 -3.98
CA LYS A 230 29.08 9.50 -5.07
C LYS A 230 30.04 8.70 -5.93
N LEU A 231 29.87 8.72 -7.24
CA LEU A 231 30.78 8.05 -8.18
C LEU A 231 31.96 8.95 -8.48
N SER A 232 33.15 8.37 -8.60
CA SER A 232 34.30 9.06 -9.19
C SER A 232 34.05 9.32 -10.69
N SER A 233 34.76 10.28 -11.27
CA SER A 233 34.66 10.58 -12.72
C SER A 233 34.92 9.35 -13.58
N LYS A 234 35.84 8.48 -13.16
CA LYS A 234 36.15 7.22 -13.84
C LYS A 234 34.97 6.24 -13.76
N GLU A 235 34.35 6.04 -12.59
CA GLU A 235 33.19 5.16 -12.43
C GLU A 235 31.97 5.69 -13.20
N ALA A 236 31.75 7.01 -13.19
CA ALA A 236 30.64 7.66 -13.87
C ALA A 236 30.74 7.52 -15.40
N SER A 237 31.95 7.59 -15.95
CA SER A 237 32.23 7.49 -17.39
C SER A 237 32.43 6.05 -17.90
N THR A 238 32.59 5.07 -17.00
CA THR A 238 32.75 3.66 -17.38
C THR A 238 31.49 3.16 -18.11
N PRO A 239 31.61 2.63 -19.32
CA PRO A 239 30.46 2.05 -20.02
C PRO A 239 29.82 0.91 -19.22
N VAL A 240 28.51 0.93 -19.11
CA VAL A 240 27.73 -0.09 -18.40
C VAL A 240 26.64 -0.63 -19.32
N LYS A 241 26.25 -1.89 -19.10
CA LYS A 241 25.23 -2.57 -19.92
C LYS A 241 23.87 -1.87 -19.85
N ARG A 242 23.51 -1.31 -18.71
CA ARG A 242 22.24 -0.64 -18.42
C ARG A 242 22.54 0.64 -17.66
N GLN A 243 21.89 1.73 -18.02
CA GLN A 243 22.05 3.01 -17.31
C GLN A 243 20.76 3.78 -17.33
N TRP A 244 20.40 4.35 -16.16
CA TRP A 244 19.27 5.26 -16.03
C TRP A 244 19.55 6.28 -14.96
N PHE A 245 19.10 7.51 -15.17
CA PHE A 245 19.20 8.59 -14.18
C PHE A 245 17.80 8.92 -13.66
N LEU A 246 17.63 8.81 -12.36
CA LEU A 246 16.37 9.07 -11.67
C LEU A 246 16.25 10.56 -11.35
N PRO A 247 15.31 11.28 -11.93
CA PRO A 247 14.97 12.61 -11.44
C PRO A 247 14.44 12.51 -10.02
N HIS A 248 14.65 13.57 -9.24
CA HIS A 248 14.22 13.56 -7.84
C HIS A 248 13.69 14.94 -7.40
N HIS A 249 12.81 14.92 -6.39
CA HIS A 249 12.18 16.13 -5.87
C HIS A 249 11.85 16.00 -4.37
N PRO A 250 11.70 17.14 -3.65
CA PRO A 250 11.26 17.13 -2.27
C PRO A 250 9.75 16.91 -2.17
N VAL A 251 9.34 16.11 -1.20
CA VAL A 251 7.97 15.99 -0.71
C VAL A 251 7.95 16.43 0.74
N ILE A 252 7.07 17.37 1.06
CA ILE A 252 6.88 17.93 2.40
C ILE A 252 5.56 17.42 2.94
N ASN A 253 5.58 16.83 4.14
CA ASN A 253 4.36 16.47 4.83
C ASN A 253 3.81 17.68 5.60
N PRO A 254 2.63 18.21 5.27
CA PRO A 254 2.04 19.33 5.99
C PRO A 254 1.88 19.10 7.50
N ASN A 255 1.61 17.84 7.89
CA ASN A 255 1.43 17.45 9.27
C ASN A 255 2.75 17.23 10.06
N LYS A 256 3.90 17.31 9.38
CA LYS A 256 5.23 17.18 9.98
C LYS A 256 6.15 18.26 9.38
N PRO A 257 5.94 19.53 9.75
CA PRO A 257 6.71 20.62 9.23
C PRO A 257 8.21 20.41 9.56
N GLY A 258 9.07 20.69 8.59
CA GLY A 258 10.52 20.47 8.69
C GLY A 258 11.01 19.09 8.26
N LYS A 259 10.13 18.07 8.09
CA LYS A 259 10.53 16.77 7.56
C LYS A 259 10.36 16.74 6.04
N VAL A 260 11.48 16.78 5.34
CA VAL A 260 11.55 16.66 3.88
C VAL A 260 11.84 15.20 3.51
N ARG A 261 11.06 14.64 2.59
CA ARG A 261 11.35 13.36 1.95
C ARG A 261 11.86 13.60 0.54
N ARG A 262 12.96 13.00 0.17
CA ARG A 262 13.42 12.97 -1.22
C ARG A 262 12.80 11.79 -1.95
N VAL A 263 12.07 12.07 -3.01
CA VAL A 263 11.45 11.06 -3.87
C VAL A 263 12.22 10.95 -5.17
N LEU A 264 12.55 9.72 -5.54
CA LEU A 264 13.20 9.36 -6.81
C LEU A 264 12.11 8.93 -7.80
N ASN A 265 12.06 9.57 -8.98
CA ASN A 265 11.00 9.34 -9.94
C ASN A 265 11.40 8.27 -10.98
N ALA A 266 11.15 7.01 -10.66
CA ALA A 266 11.37 5.89 -11.57
C ALA A 266 10.31 5.77 -12.70
N ALA A 267 9.21 6.54 -12.60
CA ALA A 267 8.18 6.61 -13.64
C ALA A 267 8.43 7.76 -14.64
N SER A 268 9.49 8.56 -14.46
CA SER A 268 9.84 9.62 -15.42
C SER A 268 10.19 9.01 -16.77
N SER A 269 9.41 9.36 -17.79
CA SER A 269 9.56 8.79 -19.14
C SER A 269 10.55 9.58 -19.99
N TYR A 270 11.32 8.86 -20.80
CA TYR A 270 12.18 9.40 -21.86
C TYR A 270 12.19 8.48 -23.08
N LYS A 271 11.97 9.06 -24.26
CA LYS A 271 11.87 8.31 -25.55
C LYS A 271 10.90 7.12 -25.46
N GLY A 272 9.74 7.34 -24.84
CA GLY A 272 8.64 6.36 -24.77
C GLY A 272 8.79 5.27 -23.70
N THR A 273 9.82 5.32 -22.84
CA THR A 273 10.00 4.35 -21.76
C THR A 273 10.43 5.02 -20.45
N SER A 274 10.20 4.35 -19.33
CA SER A 274 10.69 4.71 -17.99
C SER A 274 11.36 3.49 -17.35
N LEU A 275 12.06 3.68 -16.22
CA LEU A 275 12.58 2.54 -15.48
C LEU A 275 11.44 1.59 -15.05
N ASN A 276 10.32 2.15 -14.56
CA ASN A 276 9.17 1.36 -14.11
C ASN A 276 8.47 0.59 -15.24
N ASP A 277 8.56 1.06 -16.49
CA ASP A 277 8.03 0.31 -17.64
C ASP A 277 8.84 -0.97 -17.94
N GLN A 278 10.10 -1.01 -17.51
CA GLN A 278 10.99 -2.17 -17.68
C GLN A 278 10.95 -3.14 -16.49
N LEU A 279 10.25 -2.77 -15.40
CA LEU A 279 10.16 -3.58 -14.18
C LEU A 279 8.80 -4.26 -14.03
N LEU A 280 8.82 -5.49 -13.51
CA LEU A 280 7.64 -6.19 -13.00
C LEU A 280 7.28 -5.65 -11.61
N THR A 281 6.01 -5.68 -11.25
CA THR A 281 5.56 -5.39 -9.89
C THR A 281 5.94 -6.53 -8.93
N GLY A 282 5.96 -7.76 -9.46
CA GLY A 282 6.05 -8.98 -8.67
C GLY A 282 4.72 -9.40 -8.03
N PRO A 283 4.69 -10.56 -7.36
CA PRO A 283 3.49 -11.06 -6.68
C PRO A 283 3.13 -10.19 -5.48
N ASN A 284 1.85 -10.16 -5.13
CA ASN A 284 1.41 -9.53 -3.88
C ASN A 284 1.81 -10.40 -2.68
N LEU A 285 2.77 -9.94 -1.90
CA LEU A 285 3.25 -10.61 -0.68
C LEU A 285 2.69 -9.97 0.60
N LEU A 286 1.81 -8.97 0.47
CA LEU A 286 1.21 -8.31 1.62
C LEU A 286 0.17 -9.21 2.31
N ASN A 287 0.20 -9.19 3.62
CA ASN A 287 -0.84 -9.82 4.42
C ASN A 287 -2.14 -9.01 4.33
N SER A 288 -3.28 -9.68 4.55
CA SER A 288 -4.56 -8.99 4.68
C SER A 288 -4.54 -8.03 5.87
N LEU A 289 -4.74 -6.75 5.61
CA LEU A 289 -4.79 -5.74 6.68
C LEU A 289 -5.89 -6.07 7.71
N ILE A 290 -7.05 -6.52 7.26
CA ILE A 290 -8.14 -6.95 8.16
C ILE A 290 -7.67 -8.10 9.03
N GLY A 291 -7.00 -9.12 8.46
CA GLY A 291 -6.45 -10.24 9.22
C GLY A 291 -5.41 -9.82 10.26
N ILE A 292 -4.53 -8.86 9.92
CA ILE A 292 -3.57 -8.28 10.87
C ILE A 292 -4.31 -7.57 12.01
N LEU A 293 -5.28 -6.71 11.69
CA LEU A 293 -6.01 -5.94 12.70
C LEU A 293 -6.89 -6.83 13.60
N MET A 294 -7.34 -7.97 13.13
CA MET A 294 -8.03 -8.96 13.97
C MET A 294 -7.06 -9.58 14.96
N ARG A 295 -5.89 -10.06 14.51
CA ARG A 295 -4.86 -10.62 15.41
C ARG A 295 -4.30 -9.59 16.37
N PHE A 296 -4.17 -8.33 15.96
CA PHE A 296 -3.76 -7.24 16.84
C PHE A 296 -4.70 -7.00 18.04
N ARG A 297 -5.95 -7.46 17.95
CA ARG A 297 -6.99 -7.33 18.99
C ARG A 297 -7.29 -8.64 19.70
N GLU A 298 -6.57 -9.70 19.38
CA GLU A 298 -6.82 -11.04 19.91
C GLU A 298 -6.43 -11.13 21.36
N GLU A 299 -5.29 -10.53 21.73
CA GLU A 299 -4.71 -10.62 23.05
C GLU A 299 -4.70 -9.28 23.79
N ARG A 300 -4.41 -9.34 25.09
CA ARG A 300 -4.57 -8.22 26.03
C ARG A 300 -3.54 -7.11 25.85
N VAL A 301 -2.27 -7.44 25.55
CA VAL A 301 -1.16 -6.49 25.46
C VAL A 301 -0.79 -6.26 23.99
N ALA A 302 -1.22 -5.14 23.46
CA ALA A 302 -0.92 -4.77 22.07
C ALA A 302 0.49 -4.20 21.94
N LEU A 303 1.16 -4.55 20.83
CA LEU A 303 2.47 -4.06 20.41
C LEU A 303 2.43 -3.57 18.97
N SER A 304 3.03 -2.43 18.70
CA SER A 304 3.33 -2.00 17.33
C SER A 304 4.74 -1.45 17.20
N ALA A 305 5.32 -1.57 16.02
CA ALA A 305 6.65 -1.05 15.70
C ALA A 305 6.76 -0.82 14.19
N GLU A 306 7.82 -0.14 13.74
CA GLU A 306 8.11 0.16 12.32
C GLU A 306 9.53 -0.29 11.98
N ILE A 307 9.73 -0.91 10.82
CA ILE A 307 11.07 -1.20 10.30
C ILE A 307 11.69 0.10 9.76
N GLU A 308 12.80 0.52 10.34
CA GLU A 308 13.52 1.73 9.93
C GLU A 308 13.98 1.66 8.47
N SER A 309 13.46 2.54 7.62
CA SER A 309 13.87 2.66 6.22
C SER A 309 13.90 1.32 5.49
N MET A 310 12.86 0.49 5.64
CA MET A 310 12.77 -0.90 5.22
C MET A 310 13.36 -1.17 3.83
N LEU A 311 13.00 -0.40 2.81
CA LEU A 311 13.49 -0.59 1.44
C LEU A 311 15.01 -0.43 1.36
N SER A 312 15.59 0.52 2.11
CA SER A 312 17.02 0.79 2.12
C SER A 312 17.85 -0.24 2.89
N GLN A 313 17.21 -1.21 3.54
CA GLN A 313 17.95 -2.28 4.22
C GLN A 313 18.40 -3.39 3.26
N VAL A 314 17.78 -3.50 2.09
CA VAL A 314 18.07 -4.56 1.13
C VAL A 314 19.01 -4.05 0.04
N VAL A 315 20.08 -4.80 -0.21
CA VAL A 315 21.12 -4.45 -1.19
C VAL A 315 20.65 -4.77 -2.60
N VAL A 316 20.96 -3.89 -3.56
CA VAL A 316 20.77 -4.14 -4.99
C VAL A 316 22.11 -4.60 -5.59
N PRO A 317 22.15 -5.65 -6.45
CA PRO A 317 23.38 -6.08 -7.14
C PRO A 317 24.03 -4.96 -7.96
N ALA A 318 25.34 -4.96 -8.07
CA ALA A 318 26.11 -3.89 -8.71
C ALA A 318 25.66 -3.62 -10.15
N GLU A 319 25.27 -4.64 -10.90
CA GLU A 319 24.74 -4.54 -12.26
C GLU A 319 23.42 -3.80 -12.35
N ASP A 320 22.59 -3.85 -11.29
CA ASP A 320 21.31 -3.16 -11.23
C ASP A 320 21.42 -1.76 -10.60
N GLN A 321 22.48 -1.49 -9.83
CA GLN A 321 22.69 -0.16 -9.24
C GLN A 321 22.88 0.92 -10.31
N THR A 322 23.34 0.55 -11.49
CA THR A 322 23.61 1.47 -12.61
C THR A 322 22.35 2.16 -13.16
N VAL A 323 21.17 1.61 -12.90
CA VAL A 323 19.89 2.24 -13.26
C VAL A 323 19.26 3.02 -12.09
N LEU A 324 19.93 3.03 -10.93
CA LEU A 324 19.53 3.79 -9.75
C LEU A 324 20.44 5.01 -9.53
N ARG A 325 20.97 5.56 -10.61
CA ARG A 325 21.79 6.78 -10.59
C ARG A 325 20.91 8.02 -10.49
N PHE A 326 21.46 9.09 -9.92
CA PHE A 326 20.86 10.42 -9.92
C PHE A 326 21.94 11.48 -9.98
N LEU A 327 21.56 12.69 -10.38
CA LEU A 327 22.47 13.83 -10.50
C LEU A 327 22.28 14.75 -9.30
N TRP A 328 23.39 15.21 -8.72
CA TRP A 328 23.39 16.20 -7.67
C TRP A 328 24.69 17.00 -7.66
N ARG A 329 24.65 18.23 -7.17
CA ARG A 329 25.83 19.06 -6.89
C ARG A 329 25.61 19.92 -5.66
N GLU A 330 26.67 20.19 -4.94
CA GLU A 330 26.61 21.04 -3.74
C GLU A 330 26.57 22.51 -4.09
N HIS A 331 27.29 22.90 -5.14
CA HIS A 331 27.37 24.25 -5.64
C HIS A 331 26.89 24.35 -7.09
N GLN A 332 26.03 25.35 -7.37
CA GLN A 332 25.46 25.55 -8.70
C GLN A 332 26.49 25.87 -9.80
N SER A 333 27.68 26.37 -9.41
CA SER A 333 28.78 26.68 -10.34
C SER A 333 29.54 25.49 -10.86
N SER A 334 29.35 24.28 -10.26
CA SER A 334 30.03 23.06 -10.70
C SER A 334 29.12 22.20 -11.60
N ALA A 335 29.73 21.36 -12.42
CA ALA A 335 28.99 20.33 -13.15
C ALA A 335 28.33 19.36 -12.15
N PRO A 336 27.13 18.81 -12.46
CA PRO A 336 26.51 17.82 -11.58
C PRO A 336 27.37 16.57 -11.45
N ASP A 337 27.53 16.12 -10.23
CA ASP A 337 28.12 14.82 -9.90
C ASP A 337 27.09 13.69 -10.08
N VAL A 338 27.60 12.50 -10.37
CA VAL A 338 26.78 11.29 -10.45
C VAL A 338 26.79 10.57 -9.11
N TYR A 339 25.62 10.32 -8.57
CA TYR A 339 25.40 9.50 -7.39
C TYR A 339 24.68 8.21 -7.79
N GLN A 340 24.89 7.15 -7.02
CA GLN A 340 24.31 5.83 -7.30
C GLN A 340 23.79 5.19 -6.03
N TYR A 341 22.51 4.78 -6.03
CA TYR A 341 21.96 3.99 -4.95
C TYR A 341 22.48 2.55 -4.98
N CYS A 342 22.77 2.02 -3.79
CA CYS A 342 23.20 0.65 -3.56
C CYS A 342 22.10 -0.21 -2.93
N ARG A 343 20.95 0.38 -2.67
CA ARG A 343 19.80 -0.19 -1.96
C ARG A 343 18.54 -0.08 -2.80
N HIS A 344 17.52 -0.87 -2.45
CA HIS A 344 16.19 -0.67 -3.01
C HIS A 344 15.67 0.73 -2.65
N ILE A 345 14.89 1.30 -3.54
CA ILE A 345 14.42 2.69 -3.42
C ILE A 345 12.90 2.77 -3.45
N PHE A 346 12.37 3.79 -2.80
CA PHE A 346 11.01 4.22 -3.08
C PHE A 346 10.91 4.74 -4.51
N GLY A 347 9.86 4.34 -5.23
CA GLY A 347 9.62 4.73 -6.62
C GLY A 347 9.90 3.65 -7.65
N ALA A 348 10.76 2.68 -7.38
CA ALA A 348 10.93 1.53 -8.26
C ALA A 348 9.80 0.51 -8.02
N LYS A 349 9.09 0.16 -9.10
CA LYS A 349 7.88 -0.68 -9.08
C LYS A 349 8.08 -2.04 -8.43
N SER A 350 9.27 -2.64 -8.55
CA SER A 350 9.62 -3.94 -7.98
C SER A 350 10.04 -3.91 -6.51
N SER A 351 10.46 -2.74 -5.99
CA SER A 351 11.07 -2.66 -4.66
C SER A 351 10.18 -3.18 -3.53
N PRO A 352 8.87 -2.86 -3.45
CA PRO A 352 8.02 -3.36 -2.38
C PRO A 352 7.98 -4.89 -2.32
N THR A 353 7.78 -5.56 -3.45
CA THR A 353 7.76 -7.03 -3.51
C THR A 353 9.11 -7.64 -3.17
N SER A 354 10.21 -7.09 -3.73
CA SER A 354 11.56 -7.60 -3.47
C SER A 354 11.91 -7.53 -1.98
N VAL A 355 11.57 -6.42 -1.32
CA VAL A 355 11.90 -6.23 0.10
C VAL A 355 10.98 -7.04 1.02
N ASN A 356 9.68 -7.14 0.72
CA ASN A 356 8.78 -8.04 1.46
C ASN A 356 9.19 -9.52 1.30
N TYR A 357 9.69 -9.91 0.14
CA TYR A 357 10.26 -11.25 -0.04
C TYR A 357 11.46 -11.48 0.88
N VAL A 358 12.38 -10.51 0.96
CA VAL A 358 13.54 -10.59 1.85
C VAL A 358 13.14 -10.62 3.33
N LEU A 359 12.12 -9.86 3.73
CA LEU A 359 11.58 -9.90 5.08
C LEU A 359 11.08 -11.30 5.44
N ARG A 360 10.30 -11.92 4.56
CA ARG A 360 9.83 -13.31 4.72
C ARG A 360 10.95 -14.32 4.72
N GLN A 361 11.92 -14.18 3.82
CA GLN A 361 13.12 -15.03 3.77
C GLN A 361 13.93 -14.94 5.06
N THR A 362 14.03 -13.73 5.67
CA THR A 362 14.68 -13.56 6.97
C THR A 362 14.00 -14.38 8.07
N ALA A 363 12.66 -14.41 8.07
CA ALA A 363 11.90 -15.22 9.01
C ALA A 363 12.09 -16.73 8.76
N GLU A 364 11.99 -17.15 7.50
CA GLU A 364 12.15 -18.56 7.11
C GLU A 364 13.54 -19.10 7.43
N ASP A 365 14.61 -18.36 7.13
CA ASP A 365 15.99 -18.75 7.38
C ASP A 365 16.34 -18.88 8.89
N ASN A 366 15.58 -18.18 9.75
CA ASN A 366 15.79 -18.17 11.20
C ASN A 366 14.66 -18.86 11.99
N PHE A 367 13.75 -19.55 11.31
CA PHE A 367 12.57 -20.18 11.92
C PHE A 367 12.92 -21.17 13.05
N ARG A 368 13.98 -21.95 12.89
CA ARG A 368 14.38 -22.96 13.90
C ARG A 368 14.79 -22.33 15.22
N GLU A 369 15.44 -21.18 15.19
CA GLU A 369 15.93 -20.50 16.39
C GLU A 369 14.86 -19.58 17.01
N PHE A 370 14.00 -18.96 16.17
CA PHE A 370 12.98 -18.01 16.59
C PHE A 370 11.58 -18.35 16.00
N PRO A 371 11.00 -19.52 16.32
CA PRO A 371 9.79 -19.99 15.64
C PRO A 371 8.61 -19.02 15.79
N LYS A 372 8.30 -18.56 17.01
CA LYS A 372 7.20 -17.63 17.29
C LYS A 372 7.44 -16.25 16.63
N ALA A 373 8.65 -15.72 16.74
CA ALA A 373 8.99 -14.43 16.10
C ALA A 373 8.94 -14.53 14.57
N ALA A 374 9.37 -15.64 13.97
CA ALA A 374 9.28 -15.87 12.53
C ALA A 374 7.82 -15.94 12.06
N GLU A 375 6.95 -16.61 12.80
CA GLU A 375 5.50 -16.62 12.52
C GLU A 375 4.91 -15.21 12.62
N THR A 376 5.30 -14.43 13.64
CA THR A 376 4.89 -13.04 13.78
C THR A 376 5.33 -12.20 12.57
N VAL A 377 6.56 -12.39 12.07
CA VAL A 377 7.01 -11.70 10.84
C VAL A 377 6.15 -12.08 9.63
N LEU A 378 5.80 -13.34 9.48
CA LEU A 378 5.05 -13.84 8.34
C LEU A 378 3.57 -13.41 8.33
N LEU A 379 2.97 -13.14 9.51
CA LEU A 379 1.52 -12.94 9.64
C LEU A 379 1.11 -11.54 10.14
N HIS A 380 1.98 -10.79 10.85
CA HIS A 380 1.62 -9.59 11.58
C HIS A 380 2.22 -8.29 11.01
N PHE A 381 2.98 -8.38 9.91
CA PHE A 381 3.52 -7.21 9.22
C PHE A 381 2.64 -6.77 8.05
N TYR A 382 2.41 -5.47 7.97
CA TYR A 382 1.88 -4.79 6.79
C TYR A 382 2.93 -3.82 6.27
N MET A 383 3.61 -4.17 5.20
CA MET A 383 4.82 -3.46 4.75
C MET A 383 5.85 -3.38 5.87
N ASP A 384 6.18 -2.17 6.31
CA ASP A 384 7.13 -1.85 7.37
C ASP A 384 6.53 -1.80 8.77
N ASP A 385 5.20 -1.87 8.91
CA ASP A 385 4.50 -1.77 10.18
C ASP A 385 4.18 -3.15 10.78
N LEU A 386 4.59 -3.35 12.04
CA LEU A 386 4.21 -4.47 12.89
C LEU A 386 2.97 -4.12 13.71
N PHE A 387 1.99 -5.04 13.74
CA PHE A 387 0.86 -5.00 14.66
C PHE A 387 0.63 -6.40 15.24
N THR A 388 0.92 -6.59 16.52
CA THR A 388 0.75 -7.86 17.23
C THR A 388 0.22 -7.65 18.64
N SER A 389 -0.28 -8.70 19.27
CA SER A 389 -0.69 -8.69 20.66
C SER A 389 -0.23 -9.96 21.38
N GLU A 390 -0.12 -9.88 22.71
CA GLU A 390 0.32 -10.95 23.58
C GLU A 390 -0.56 -11.02 24.84
N GLU A 391 -0.64 -12.21 25.45
CA GLU A 391 -1.48 -12.44 26.64
C GLU A 391 -1.00 -11.65 27.87
N SER A 392 0.32 -11.44 27.99
CA SER A 392 0.95 -10.78 29.15
C SER A 392 2.09 -9.85 28.77
N GLU A 393 2.47 -8.97 29.72
CA GLU A 393 3.61 -8.06 29.59
C GLU A 393 4.93 -8.80 29.37
N ASP A 394 5.14 -9.92 30.06
CA ASP A 394 6.38 -10.70 29.93
C ASP A 394 6.49 -11.34 28.54
N MET A 395 5.39 -11.89 28.00
CA MET A 395 5.35 -12.42 26.65
C MET A 395 5.54 -11.29 25.61
N ALA A 396 5.01 -10.11 25.86
CA ALA A 396 5.21 -8.94 24.97
C ALA A 396 6.68 -8.51 24.93
N LEU A 397 7.38 -8.54 26.07
CA LEU A 397 8.81 -8.25 26.14
C LEU A 397 9.66 -9.35 25.50
N GLU A 398 9.30 -10.61 25.67
CA GLU A 398 9.95 -11.72 24.96
C GLU A 398 9.81 -11.58 23.44
N THR A 399 8.59 -11.27 22.98
CA THR A 399 8.29 -11.02 21.56
C THR A 399 9.10 -9.84 21.01
N HIS A 400 9.21 -8.73 21.77
CA HIS A 400 10.09 -7.61 21.40
C HIS A 400 11.53 -8.05 21.21
N VAL A 401 12.11 -8.79 22.18
CA VAL A 401 13.51 -9.25 22.14
C VAL A 401 13.74 -10.19 20.96
N ASN A 402 12.87 -11.18 20.79
CA ASN A 402 13.04 -12.21 19.77
C ASN A 402 12.85 -11.64 18.34
N LEU A 403 11.84 -10.77 18.13
CA LEU A 403 11.65 -10.07 16.86
C LEU A 403 12.84 -9.17 16.52
N THR A 404 13.35 -8.41 17.49
CA THR A 404 14.52 -7.55 17.29
C THR A 404 15.73 -8.37 16.87
N LYS A 405 16.03 -9.48 17.58
CA LYS A 405 17.16 -10.36 17.25
C LYS A 405 17.00 -11.00 15.87
N LEU A 406 15.82 -11.54 15.57
CA LEU A 406 15.54 -12.19 14.29
C LEU A 406 15.72 -11.21 13.13
N LEU A 407 15.08 -10.03 13.21
CA LEU A 407 15.06 -9.07 12.12
C LEU A 407 16.44 -8.42 11.88
N LEU A 408 17.22 -8.20 12.92
CA LEU A 408 18.62 -7.74 12.79
C LEU A 408 19.47 -8.70 11.96
N ARG A 409 19.17 -10.01 11.94
CA ARG A 409 19.88 -10.96 11.08
C ARG A 409 19.65 -10.73 9.59
N GLY A 410 18.55 -10.07 9.23
CA GLY A 410 18.26 -9.61 7.85
C GLY A 410 18.66 -8.15 7.61
N GLY A 411 19.25 -7.48 8.60
CA GLY A 411 19.60 -6.07 8.57
C GLY A 411 18.38 -5.14 8.78
N PHE A 412 17.24 -5.66 9.24
CA PHE A 412 16.04 -4.89 9.56
C PHE A 412 16.06 -4.48 11.04
N ARG A 413 15.97 -3.18 11.29
CA ARG A 413 15.89 -2.62 12.65
C ARG A 413 14.47 -2.18 12.94
N LEU A 414 13.90 -2.66 14.05
CA LEU A 414 12.62 -2.18 14.57
C LEU A 414 12.80 -0.91 15.39
N THR A 415 11.91 0.04 15.19
CA THR A 415 11.90 1.34 15.87
C THR A 415 10.46 1.76 16.17
N LYS A 416 10.29 2.87 16.87
CA LYS A 416 8.98 3.47 17.18
C LYS A 416 8.02 2.49 17.87
N TRP A 417 8.55 1.73 18.80
CA TRP A 417 7.74 0.82 19.58
C TRP A 417 6.63 1.54 20.33
N CYS A 418 5.42 1.01 20.25
CA CYS A 418 4.27 1.42 21.04
C CYS A 418 3.62 0.19 21.65
N SER A 419 3.01 0.35 22.82
CA SER A 419 2.25 -0.70 23.51
C SER A 419 1.04 -0.13 24.22
N SER A 420 0.02 -0.94 24.43
CA SER A 420 -1.09 -0.65 25.35
C SER A 420 -0.68 -0.69 26.82
N SER A 421 0.44 -1.37 27.15
CA SER A 421 1.00 -1.42 28.50
C SER A 421 2.14 -0.41 28.68
N ARG A 422 2.04 0.45 29.69
CA ARG A 422 3.12 1.38 30.08
C ARG A 422 4.34 0.63 30.63
N GLU A 423 4.12 -0.46 31.34
CA GLU A 423 5.19 -1.29 31.89
C GLU A 423 6.09 -1.84 30.78
N VAL A 424 5.49 -2.38 29.72
CA VAL A 424 6.22 -2.84 28.52
C VAL A 424 7.04 -1.71 27.92
N LEU A 425 6.46 -0.51 27.73
CA LEU A 425 7.18 0.62 27.13
C LEU A 425 8.35 1.11 27.97
N THR A 426 8.27 1.06 29.30
CA THR A 426 9.40 1.46 30.17
C THR A 426 10.57 0.47 30.12
N ARG A 427 10.32 -0.79 29.75
CA ARG A 427 11.34 -1.86 29.65
C ARG A 427 11.90 -2.03 28.23
N ILE A 428 11.28 -1.45 27.22
CA ILE A 428 11.81 -1.45 25.85
C ILE A 428 12.80 -0.28 25.69
N PRO A 429 14.05 -0.52 25.24
CA PRO A 429 15.02 0.54 24.97
C PRO A 429 14.52 1.49 23.86
N HIS A 430 14.69 2.78 24.05
CA HIS A 430 14.33 3.83 23.09
C HIS A 430 15.29 3.94 21.91
#